data_dc9ec4f792e11707293302a8228e0be0
#
_entry.id   dc9ec4f792e11707293302a8228e0be0
#
_cell.length_a   1.000
_cell.length_b   1.000
_cell.length_c   1.000
_cell.angle_alpha   90.00
_cell.angle_beta   90.00
_cell.angle_gamma   90.00
#
_symmetry.space_group_name_H-M   'P 1'
#
loop_
_entity.id
_entity.type
_entity.pdbx_description
1 polymer ?
#
loop_
_entity_poly.entity_id
_entity_poly.type
_entity_poly.pdbx_seq_one_letter_code
_entity_poly.pdbx_strand_id
1 'polypeptide(L)'
;MYLTVCQQLKHLSKDEFLILRELCRTAKNLTNQAIYQVRQHYFEHSQYLPYEKNYAILKTSENYRLLNSNMAQQILKEVDGSFKSFFSLLKLAKQGKYPFSSCRLPKYLPKDGYATLIVGFVRLNGNRFVLPYSAAYKKHHKPVTITIPPVLADKTIKEIRIIPKADARFFEIQYTYQVEAAQRNLNPTHALAIDFGIDNLMTAVSNRGESFLIDGKRLKSINQWFNKRNACLQSVKDKQHYGKKTTRRQAVLQRKRNNQVRDYMGKAAKQVVTYCIRNDIGTLIVGYNTTFQRSSDLGRQMNQVFVGIPFGILRRKLKYLCEMNGIRYVEQEESYTSMASFWDLDEMPVYGEAGLVPPVFSGRRICRGLYQDRSGRRINADVNGALNIMRKCNIVSLRALYDRGDVDTPVRIRIA
;
A
#
# COMPACT_ATOMS: atom_id res chain seq x y z
N MET A 1 -6.50 -9.70 -14.33
CA MET A 1 -6.31 -9.14 -12.97
C MET A 1 -7.30 -8.00 -12.69
N TYR A 2 -7.42 -7.56 -11.41
CA TYR A 2 -8.26 -6.42 -11.06
C TYR A 2 -7.39 -5.23 -10.64
N LEU A 3 -7.70 -4.06 -11.20
CA LEU A 3 -7.05 -2.80 -10.84
C LEU A 3 -8.06 -1.82 -10.24
N THR A 4 -7.53 -0.82 -9.51
CA THR A 4 -8.35 0.20 -8.87
C THR A 4 -7.85 1.59 -9.21
N VAL A 5 -8.75 2.42 -9.75
CA VAL A 5 -8.53 3.86 -9.92
C VAL A 5 -9.19 4.59 -8.76
N CYS A 6 -8.48 5.55 -8.17
CA CYS A 6 -8.96 6.38 -7.08
C CYS A 6 -9.18 7.82 -7.55
N GLN A 7 -10.35 8.36 -7.26
CA GLN A 7 -10.71 9.75 -7.53
C GLN A 7 -11.14 10.43 -6.23
N GLN A 8 -10.69 11.66 -6.01
CA GLN A 8 -11.22 12.47 -4.92
C GLN A 8 -12.51 13.16 -5.37
N LEU A 9 -13.58 13.01 -4.59
CA LEU A 9 -14.79 13.76 -4.83
C LEU A 9 -14.58 15.22 -4.42
N LYS A 10 -14.57 16.09 -5.42
CA LYS A 10 -14.45 17.55 -5.29
C LYS A 10 -15.75 18.20 -5.77
N HIS A 11 -15.98 19.43 -5.33
CA HIS A 11 -17.13 20.24 -5.80
C HIS A 11 -18.51 19.61 -5.55
N LEU A 12 -18.63 18.79 -4.48
CA LEU A 12 -19.93 18.34 -4.01
C LEU A 12 -20.73 19.55 -3.49
N SER A 13 -21.98 19.64 -3.87
CA SER A 13 -22.93 20.55 -3.24
C SER A 13 -23.11 20.21 -1.75
N LYS A 14 -23.70 21.13 -0.97
CA LYS A 14 -23.98 20.88 0.45
C LYS A 14 -24.88 19.66 0.63
N ASP A 15 -25.87 19.49 -0.22
CA ASP A 15 -26.85 18.40 -0.13
C ASP A 15 -26.18 17.06 -0.48
N GLU A 16 -25.42 16.98 -1.58
CA GLU A 16 -24.68 15.78 -1.95
C GLU A 16 -23.70 15.36 -0.87
N PHE A 17 -23.00 16.32 -0.25
CA PHE A 17 -22.09 16.07 0.85
C PHE A 17 -22.82 15.50 2.08
N LEU A 18 -23.99 16.05 2.44
CA LEU A 18 -24.80 15.59 3.57
C LEU A 18 -25.38 14.19 3.30
N ILE A 19 -25.88 13.94 2.09
CA ILE A 19 -26.37 12.63 1.65
C ILE A 19 -25.27 11.57 1.79
N LEU A 20 -24.06 11.82 1.28
CA LEU A 20 -22.95 10.88 1.40
C LEU A 20 -22.56 10.60 2.85
N ARG A 21 -22.60 11.63 3.71
CA ARG A 21 -22.34 11.45 5.15
C ARG A 21 -23.40 10.59 5.82
N GLU A 22 -24.66 10.84 5.53
CA GLU A 22 -25.79 10.10 6.07
C GLU A 22 -25.72 8.63 5.67
N LEU A 23 -25.58 8.35 4.37
CA LEU A 23 -25.48 6.97 3.88
C LEU A 23 -24.26 6.24 4.46
N CYS A 24 -23.10 6.90 4.59
CA CYS A 24 -21.92 6.30 5.24
C CYS A 24 -22.13 6.06 6.74
N ARG A 25 -22.97 6.88 7.42
CA ARG A 25 -23.34 6.65 8.81
C ARG A 25 -24.31 5.47 8.95
N THR A 26 -25.30 5.40 8.08
CA THR A 26 -26.24 4.26 7.99
C THR A 26 -25.49 2.96 7.70
N ALA A 27 -24.54 2.98 6.77
CA ALA A 27 -23.66 1.86 6.48
C ALA A 27 -22.87 1.40 7.73
N LYS A 28 -22.33 2.35 8.53
CA LYS A 28 -21.67 2.04 9.80
C LYS A 28 -22.63 1.42 10.82
N ASN A 29 -23.85 1.93 10.91
CA ASN A 29 -24.86 1.37 11.81
C ASN A 29 -25.18 -0.08 11.43
N LEU A 30 -25.42 -0.35 10.13
CA LEU A 30 -25.68 -1.68 9.63
C LEU A 30 -24.47 -2.61 9.86
N THR A 31 -23.25 -2.14 9.64
CA THR A 31 -22.02 -2.88 9.96
C THR A 31 -21.99 -3.32 11.42
N ASN A 32 -22.27 -2.38 12.34
CA ASN A 32 -22.27 -2.67 13.77
C ASN A 32 -23.39 -3.64 14.17
N GLN A 33 -24.59 -3.50 13.58
CA GLN A 33 -25.69 -4.46 13.77
C GLN A 33 -25.28 -5.86 13.30
N ALA A 34 -24.66 -5.96 12.13
CA ALA A 34 -24.21 -7.24 11.59
C ALA A 34 -23.11 -7.89 12.45
N ILE A 35 -22.15 -7.12 12.93
CA ILE A 35 -21.13 -7.59 13.87
C ILE A 35 -21.78 -8.06 15.18
N TYR A 36 -22.78 -7.32 15.69
CA TYR A 36 -23.49 -7.65 16.91
C TYR A 36 -24.18 -9.03 16.77
N GLN A 37 -24.94 -9.24 15.73
CA GLN A 37 -25.65 -10.52 15.48
C GLN A 37 -24.69 -11.70 15.42
N VAL A 38 -23.57 -11.57 14.67
CA VAL A 38 -22.58 -12.65 14.58
C VAL A 38 -21.92 -12.94 15.93
N ARG A 39 -21.61 -11.90 16.72
CA ARG A 39 -20.99 -12.06 18.04
C ARG A 39 -21.95 -12.71 19.03
N GLN A 40 -23.20 -12.23 19.12
CA GLN A 40 -24.20 -12.79 20.05
C GLN A 40 -24.43 -14.27 19.73
N HIS A 41 -24.69 -14.59 18.46
CA HIS A 41 -24.88 -15.97 18.05
C HIS A 41 -23.66 -16.86 18.40
N TYR A 42 -22.45 -16.34 18.21
CA TYR A 42 -21.22 -17.07 18.55
C TYR A 42 -21.07 -17.29 20.06
N PHE A 43 -21.39 -16.29 20.89
CA PHE A 43 -21.27 -16.40 22.35
C PHE A 43 -22.35 -17.32 22.96
N GLU A 44 -23.56 -17.30 22.37
CA GLU A 44 -24.68 -18.12 22.85
C GLU A 44 -24.59 -19.57 22.39
N HIS A 45 -24.14 -19.81 21.15
CA HIS A 45 -24.24 -21.12 20.51
C HIS A 45 -22.86 -21.75 20.20
N SER A 46 -21.75 -21.03 20.44
CA SER A 46 -20.40 -21.43 20.01
C SER A 46 -20.27 -21.74 18.51
N GLN A 47 -21.20 -21.23 17.70
CA GLN A 47 -21.29 -21.46 16.27
C GLN A 47 -21.19 -20.15 15.49
N TYR A 48 -20.62 -20.22 14.29
CA TYR A 48 -20.54 -19.08 13.39
C TYR A 48 -21.91 -18.81 12.73
N LEU A 49 -22.35 -17.54 12.72
CA LEU A 49 -23.54 -17.10 11.98
C LEU A 49 -23.13 -16.70 10.55
N PRO A 50 -23.44 -17.50 9.51
CA PRO A 50 -23.07 -17.20 8.14
C PRO A 50 -23.88 -16.03 7.55
N TYR A 51 -23.39 -15.50 6.43
CA TYR A 51 -23.99 -14.36 5.74
C TYR A 51 -25.51 -14.52 5.50
N GLU A 52 -25.97 -15.68 5.04
CA GLU A 52 -27.37 -15.94 4.68
C GLU A 52 -28.30 -15.78 5.88
N LYS A 53 -27.91 -16.32 7.03
CA LYS A 53 -28.67 -16.20 8.28
C LYS A 53 -28.66 -14.78 8.82
N ASN A 54 -27.49 -14.12 8.82
CA ASN A 54 -27.35 -12.72 9.23
C ASN A 54 -28.16 -11.78 8.33
N TYR A 55 -28.16 -12.03 7.02
CA TYR A 55 -29.00 -11.33 6.04
C TYR A 55 -30.50 -11.51 6.36
N ALA A 56 -30.96 -12.74 6.61
CA ALA A 56 -32.36 -13.01 6.93
C ALA A 56 -32.85 -12.22 8.16
N ILE A 57 -31.99 -12.07 9.17
CA ILE A 57 -32.28 -11.28 10.38
C ILE A 57 -32.35 -9.78 10.07
N LEU A 58 -31.38 -9.26 9.29
CA LEU A 58 -31.17 -7.82 9.15
C LEU A 58 -31.89 -7.17 7.97
N LYS A 59 -32.41 -7.94 6.99
CA LYS A 59 -33.09 -7.40 5.79
C LYS A 59 -34.30 -6.52 6.10
N THR A 60 -34.91 -6.70 7.26
CA THR A 60 -36.05 -5.91 7.73
C THR A 60 -35.67 -4.72 8.60
N SER A 61 -34.40 -4.60 9.01
CA SER A 61 -33.94 -3.49 9.85
C SER A 61 -34.00 -2.14 9.12
N GLU A 62 -34.21 -1.07 9.87
CA GLU A 62 -34.28 0.29 9.35
C GLU A 62 -33.00 0.65 8.57
N ASN A 63 -31.80 0.39 9.14
CA ASN A 63 -30.54 0.70 8.49
C ASN A 63 -30.36 -0.09 7.17
N TYR A 64 -30.88 -1.30 7.05
CA TYR A 64 -30.85 -2.04 5.80
C TYR A 64 -31.78 -1.41 4.76
N ARG A 65 -33.02 -1.06 5.14
CA ARG A 65 -34.04 -0.47 4.24
C ARG A 65 -33.71 0.94 3.76
N LEU A 66 -32.97 1.71 4.53
CA LEU A 66 -32.49 3.05 4.12
C LEU A 66 -31.43 2.95 3.01
N LEU A 67 -30.62 1.92 3.01
CA LEU A 67 -29.62 1.71 1.97
C LEU A 67 -30.22 1.01 0.75
N ASN A 68 -29.60 1.21 -0.41
CA ASN A 68 -29.87 0.34 -1.56
C ASN A 68 -29.53 -1.12 -1.18
N SER A 69 -30.38 -2.06 -1.58
CA SER A 69 -30.25 -3.49 -1.21
C SER A 69 -28.88 -4.08 -1.58
N ASN A 70 -28.33 -3.73 -2.76
CA ASN A 70 -27.00 -4.18 -3.16
C ASN A 70 -25.90 -3.65 -2.20
N MET A 71 -25.95 -2.36 -1.84
CA MET A 71 -24.99 -1.78 -0.88
C MET A 71 -25.12 -2.43 0.50
N ALA A 72 -26.33 -2.67 0.98
CA ALA A 72 -26.58 -3.29 2.27
C ALA A 72 -26.05 -4.75 2.29
N GLN A 73 -26.27 -5.50 1.22
CA GLN A 73 -25.74 -6.86 1.08
C GLN A 73 -24.19 -6.87 1.04
N GLN A 74 -23.56 -5.95 0.35
CA GLN A 74 -22.10 -5.84 0.32
C GLN A 74 -21.52 -5.56 1.73
N ILE A 75 -22.18 -4.73 2.53
CA ILE A 75 -21.78 -4.50 3.93
C ILE A 75 -21.83 -5.80 4.75
N LEU A 76 -22.92 -6.58 4.62
CA LEU A 76 -23.04 -7.86 5.31
C LEU A 76 -21.98 -8.86 4.86
N LYS A 77 -21.65 -8.91 3.57
CA LYS A 77 -20.56 -9.74 3.03
C LYS A 77 -19.18 -9.33 3.55
N GLU A 78 -18.92 -8.03 3.71
CA GLU A 78 -17.66 -7.53 4.32
C GLU A 78 -17.55 -7.98 5.79
N VAL A 79 -18.66 -7.96 6.54
CA VAL A 79 -18.69 -8.46 7.93
C VAL A 79 -18.43 -9.97 7.96
N ASP A 80 -19.10 -10.74 7.11
CA ASP A 80 -18.90 -12.18 6.96
C ASP A 80 -17.43 -12.51 6.63
N GLY A 81 -16.83 -11.82 5.65
CA GLY A 81 -15.41 -11.98 5.31
C GLY A 81 -14.47 -11.68 6.47
N SER A 82 -14.81 -10.66 7.29
CA SER A 82 -14.01 -10.30 8.47
C SER A 82 -14.01 -11.40 9.52
N PHE A 83 -15.15 -12.03 9.78
CA PHE A 83 -15.24 -13.17 10.69
C PHE A 83 -14.60 -14.45 10.14
N LYS A 84 -14.77 -14.74 8.85
CA LYS A 84 -14.06 -15.84 8.19
C LYS A 84 -12.54 -15.70 8.32
N SER A 85 -12.03 -14.49 8.14
CA SER A 85 -10.60 -14.20 8.35
C SER A 85 -10.19 -14.41 9.80
N PHE A 86 -11.00 -13.98 10.77
CA PHE A 86 -10.74 -14.19 12.20
C PHE A 86 -10.68 -15.70 12.53
N PHE A 87 -11.65 -16.50 12.09
CA PHE A 87 -11.65 -17.95 12.35
C PHE A 87 -10.49 -18.67 11.66
N SER A 88 -10.09 -18.22 10.46
CA SER A 88 -8.90 -18.74 9.79
C SER A 88 -7.61 -18.48 10.57
N LEU A 89 -7.47 -17.28 11.14
CA LEU A 89 -6.34 -16.95 12.02
C LEU A 89 -6.34 -17.77 13.30
N LEU A 90 -7.51 -18.01 13.92
CA LEU A 90 -7.65 -18.89 15.08
C LEU A 90 -7.21 -20.32 14.79
N LYS A 91 -7.57 -20.83 13.59
CA LYS A 91 -7.13 -22.17 13.15
C LYS A 91 -5.61 -22.25 13.03
N LEU A 92 -4.97 -21.22 12.43
CA LEU A 92 -3.51 -21.13 12.34
C LEU A 92 -2.86 -21.00 13.72
N ALA A 93 -3.46 -20.24 14.64
CA ALA A 93 -2.96 -20.09 16.00
C ALA A 93 -3.00 -21.41 16.78
N LYS A 94 -4.09 -22.21 16.65
CA LYS A 94 -4.19 -23.55 17.22
C LYS A 94 -3.13 -24.53 16.67
N GLN A 95 -2.63 -24.29 15.46
CA GLN A 95 -1.54 -25.06 14.86
C GLN A 95 -0.14 -24.53 15.23
N GLY A 96 -0.03 -23.52 16.09
CA GLY A 96 1.26 -22.88 16.43
C GLY A 96 1.85 -21.98 15.34
N LYS A 97 1.14 -21.79 14.21
CA LYS A 97 1.62 -21.02 13.05
C LYS A 97 1.34 -19.51 13.15
N TYR A 98 0.59 -19.08 14.15
CA TYR A 98 0.24 -17.67 14.36
C TYR A 98 0.08 -17.38 15.86
N PRO A 99 0.52 -16.20 16.37
CA PRO A 99 0.39 -15.88 17.78
C PRO A 99 -1.08 -15.73 18.19
N PHE A 100 -1.54 -16.51 19.17
CA PHE A 100 -2.92 -16.46 19.67
C PHE A 100 -3.31 -15.07 20.19
N SER A 101 -2.36 -14.38 20.87
CA SER A 101 -2.53 -13.00 21.36
C SER A 101 -2.82 -11.97 20.27
N SER A 102 -2.53 -12.29 19.01
CA SER A 102 -2.81 -11.43 17.85
C SER A 102 -4.17 -11.71 17.20
N CYS A 103 -4.86 -12.80 17.57
CA CYS A 103 -6.20 -13.11 17.11
C CYS A 103 -7.22 -12.22 17.82
N ARG A 104 -7.89 -11.35 17.09
CA ARG A 104 -8.89 -10.45 17.69
C ARG A 104 -10.20 -10.49 16.88
N LEU A 105 -11.32 -10.58 17.61
CA LEU A 105 -12.65 -10.44 17.02
C LEU A 105 -12.79 -9.12 16.25
N PRO A 106 -13.51 -9.11 15.12
CA PRO A 106 -13.88 -7.88 14.42
C PRO A 106 -14.51 -6.87 15.37
N LYS A 107 -13.96 -5.64 15.40
CA LYS A 107 -14.39 -4.59 16.34
C LYS A 107 -15.56 -3.81 15.78
N TYR A 108 -16.40 -3.30 16.68
CA TYR A 108 -17.39 -2.28 16.32
C TYR A 108 -16.72 -1.00 15.82
N LEU A 109 -17.33 -0.37 14.83
CA LEU A 109 -16.94 0.97 14.41
C LEU A 109 -17.40 2.00 15.46
N PRO A 110 -16.66 3.11 15.65
CA PRO A 110 -16.98 4.14 16.65
C PRO A 110 -18.41 4.69 16.48
N LYS A 111 -19.04 5.12 17.59
CA LYS A 111 -20.40 5.69 17.60
C LYS A 111 -20.58 6.79 16.56
N ASP A 112 -19.62 7.72 16.48
CA ASP A 112 -19.61 8.84 15.52
C ASP A 112 -18.84 8.55 14.22
N GLY A 113 -18.50 7.26 13.97
CA GLY A 113 -17.78 6.83 12.79
C GLY A 113 -18.64 6.75 11.53
N TYR A 114 -17.99 6.40 10.45
CA TYR A 114 -18.57 6.22 9.13
C TYR A 114 -17.98 4.95 8.48
N ALA A 115 -18.76 4.24 7.67
CA ALA A 115 -18.31 3.09 6.90
C ALA A 115 -18.28 3.42 5.40
N THR A 116 -17.57 2.60 4.65
CA THR A 116 -17.50 2.66 3.18
C THR A 116 -18.82 2.20 2.58
N LEU A 117 -19.29 2.92 1.56
CA LEU A 117 -20.37 2.44 0.70
C LEU A 117 -19.77 1.59 -0.42
N ILE A 118 -20.34 0.41 -0.64
CA ILE A 118 -19.85 -0.54 -1.65
C ILE A 118 -21.01 -0.84 -2.61
N VAL A 119 -20.77 -0.57 -3.90
CA VAL A 119 -21.71 -0.86 -4.97
C VAL A 119 -21.11 -1.97 -5.84
N GLY A 120 -21.60 -3.19 -5.67
CA GLY A 120 -21.13 -4.38 -6.41
C GLY A 120 -21.85 -4.59 -7.75
N PHE A 121 -22.96 -3.87 -7.97
CA PHE A 121 -23.67 -3.90 -9.26
C PHE A 121 -23.68 -2.49 -9.84
N VAL A 122 -22.72 -2.22 -10.74
CA VAL A 122 -22.48 -0.88 -11.28
C VAL A 122 -23.23 -0.69 -12.59
N ARG A 123 -24.05 0.36 -12.64
CA ARG A 123 -24.67 0.85 -13.88
C ARG A 123 -24.17 2.27 -14.14
N LEU A 124 -23.67 2.50 -15.35
CA LEU A 124 -23.26 3.81 -15.81
C LEU A 124 -24.27 4.37 -16.80
N ASN A 125 -24.45 5.68 -16.78
CA ASN A 125 -25.16 6.44 -17.81
C ASN A 125 -24.13 7.29 -18.56
N GLY A 126 -23.62 6.78 -19.68
CA GLY A 126 -22.46 7.34 -20.35
C GLY A 126 -21.24 7.37 -19.43
N ASN A 127 -20.68 8.57 -19.23
CA ASN A 127 -19.54 8.78 -18.32
C ASN A 127 -19.94 9.14 -16.88
N ARG A 128 -21.22 8.89 -16.50
CA ARG A 128 -21.75 9.26 -15.17
C ARG A 128 -22.19 8.05 -14.40
N PHE A 129 -21.80 8.00 -13.14
CA PHE A 129 -22.28 7.07 -12.13
C PHE A 129 -23.31 7.79 -11.25
N VAL A 130 -24.53 7.26 -11.20
CA VAL A 130 -25.57 7.73 -10.28
C VAL A 130 -25.58 6.79 -9.07
N LEU A 131 -25.42 7.36 -7.87
CA LEU A 131 -25.42 6.58 -6.63
C LEU A 131 -26.80 5.92 -6.42
N PRO A 132 -26.88 4.59 -6.32
CA PRO A 132 -28.15 3.91 -6.17
C PRO A 132 -28.71 4.14 -4.76
N TYR A 133 -30.01 4.48 -4.70
CA TYR A 133 -30.76 4.66 -3.46
C TYR A 133 -31.80 3.55 -3.29
N SER A 134 -32.28 3.35 -2.04
CA SER A 134 -33.50 2.61 -1.81
C SER A 134 -34.72 3.38 -2.36
N ALA A 135 -35.82 2.69 -2.62
CA ALA A 135 -37.05 3.32 -3.12
C ALA A 135 -37.55 4.42 -2.18
N ALA A 136 -37.51 4.19 -0.87
CA ALA A 136 -37.89 5.16 0.15
C ALA A 136 -36.96 6.38 0.15
N TYR A 137 -35.63 6.17 0.12
CA TYR A 137 -34.67 7.26 0.17
C TYR A 137 -34.74 8.17 -1.07
N LYS A 138 -34.97 7.57 -2.24
CA LYS A 138 -35.09 8.28 -3.53
C LYS A 138 -36.24 9.31 -3.56
N LYS A 139 -37.32 9.08 -2.80
CA LYS A 139 -38.47 9.99 -2.76
C LYS A 139 -38.12 11.35 -2.15
N HIS A 140 -37.15 11.40 -1.25
CA HIS A 140 -36.83 12.59 -0.45
C HIS A 140 -35.48 13.24 -0.78
N HIS A 141 -34.67 12.61 -1.64
CA HIS A 141 -33.31 13.07 -1.90
C HIS A 141 -33.00 13.15 -3.39
N LYS A 142 -32.33 14.22 -3.81
CA LYS A 142 -31.81 14.36 -5.16
C LYS A 142 -30.70 13.35 -5.42
N PRO A 143 -30.55 12.83 -6.65
CA PRO A 143 -29.52 11.87 -6.97
C PRO A 143 -28.13 12.50 -6.88
N VAL A 144 -27.18 11.80 -6.24
CA VAL A 144 -25.75 12.12 -6.30
C VAL A 144 -25.18 11.51 -7.59
N THR A 145 -24.70 12.38 -8.47
CA THR A 145 -24.15 11.99 -9.77
C THR A 145 -22.66 12.31 -9.83
N ILE A 146 -21.85 11.33 -10.19
CA ILE A 146 -20.39 11.43 -10.21
C ILE A 146 -19.89 11.14 -11.62
N THR A 147 -19.11 12.05 -12.19
CA THR A 147 -18.41 11.82 -13.46
C THR A 147 -17.21 10.91 -13.23
N ILE A 148 -17.15 9.80 -13.96
CA ILE A 148 -16.04 8.86 -13.88
C ILE A 148 -14.78 9.40 -14.59
N PRO A 149 -13.57 9.04 -14.15
CA PRO A 149 -12.33 9.43 -14.81
C PRO A 149 -12.27 8.94 -16.27
N PRO A 150 -11.78 9.76 -17.22
CA PRO A 150 -11.70 9.37 -18.64
C PRO A 150 -10.93 8.08 -18.91
N VAL A 151 -9.94 7.74 -18.06
CA VAL A 151 -9.15 6.50 -18.14
C VAL A 151 -10.01 5.24 -17.95
N LEU A 152 -11.25 5.36 -17.51
CA LEU A 152 -12.20 4.27 -17.30
C LEU A 152 -13.31 4.22 -18.36
N ALA A 153 -13.30 5.09 -19.36
CA ALA A 153 -14.37 5.22 -20.35
C ALA A 153 -14.63 3.91 -21.12
N ASP A 154 -13.57 3.15 -21.40
CA ASP A 154 -13.57 1.87 -22.13
C ASP A 154 -13.46 0.64 -21.20
N LYS A 155 -13.58 0.81 -19.89
CA LYS A 155 -13.37 -0.27 -18.91
C LYS A 155 -14.68 -0.74 -18.29
N THR A 156 -14.81 -2.04 -18.10
CA THR A 156 -15.91 -2.64 -17.35
C THR A 156 -15.66 -2.51 -15.85
N ILE A 157 -16.34 -1.56 -15.20
CA ILE A 157 -16.25 -1.35 -13.76
C ILE A 157 -17.04 -2.46 -13.04
N LYS A 158 -16.38 -3.20 -12.17
CA LYS A 158 -16.97 -4.32 -11.41
C LYS A 158 -17.49 -3.90 -10.05
N GLU A 159 -16.85 -2.93 -9.42
CA GLU A 159 -17.21 -2.45 -8.09
C GLU A 159 -16.85 -0.96 -7.94
N ILE A 160 -17.70 -0.22 -7.23
CA ILE A 160 -17.43 1.16 -6.81
C ILE A 160 -17.48 1.22 -5.29
N ARG A 161 -16.45 1.83 -4.70
CA ARG A 161 -16.39 2.12 -3.25
C ARG A 161 -16.32 3.61 -3.01
N ILE A 162 -17.22 4.15 -2.17
CA ILE A 162 -17.15 5.54 -1.69
C ILE A 162 -16.65 5.50 -0.26
N ILE A 163 -15.44 6.03 -0.05
CA ILE A 163 -14.70 5.92 1.20
C ILE A 163 -14.72 7.27 1.92
N PRO A 164 -15.33 7.36 3.11
CA PRO A 164 -15.25 8.53 3.95
C PRO A 164 -13.84 8.69 4.52
N LYS A 165 -13.26 9.88 4.40
CA LYS A 165 -11.93 10.23 4.91
C LYS A 165 -12.04 11.31 5.97
N ALA A 166 -11.18 11.23 7.00
CA ALA A 166 -11.10 12.23 8.08
C ALA A 166 -12.48 12.54 8.72
N ASP A 167 -13.15 11.52 9.23
CA ASP A 167 -14.50 11.60 9.82
C ASP A 167 -15.54 12.14 8.82
N ALA A 168 -15.51 11.61 7.60
CA ALA A 168 -16.36 12.00 6.47
C ALA A 168 -16.32 13.52 6.16
N ARG A 169 -15.18 14.17 6.36
CA ARG A 169 -14.93 15.53 5.87
C ARG A 169 -14.58 15.57 4.39
N PHE A 170 -14.15 14.45 3.85
CA PHE A 170 -13.81 14.25 2.44
C PHE A 170 -14.27 12.86 2.02
N PHE A 171 -14.48 12.69 0.71
CA PHE A 171 -14.79 11.40 0.11
C PHE A 171 -13.81 11.09 -1.00
N GLU A 172 -13.36 9.82 -1.04
CA GLU A 172 -12.61 9.23 -2.12
C GLU A 172 -13.48 8.15 -2.75
N ILE A 173 -13.58 8.11 -4.05
CA ILE A 173 -14.24 7.03 -4.78
C ILE A 173 -13.19 6.14 -5.43
N GLN A 174 -13.39 4.85 -5.34
CA GLN A 174 -12.54 3.82 -5.94
C GLN A 174 -13.35 3.02 -6.94
N TYR A 175 -12.80 2.85 -8.12
CA TYR A 175 -13.38 2.08 -9.21
C TYR A 175 -12.52 0.86 -9.45
N THR A 176 -13.05 -0.34 -9.21
CA THR A 176 -12.38 -1.60 -9.49
C THR A 176 -12.83 -2.11 -10.85
N TYR A 177 -11.89 -2.40 -11.72
CA TYR A 177 -12.12 -2.86 -13.09
C TYR A 177 -11.19 -4.01 -13.46
N GLN A 178 -11.59 -4.80 -14.43
CA GLN A 178 -10.81 -5.93 -14.92
C GLN A 178 -9.88 -5.49 -16.03
N VAL A 179 -8.65 -6.01 -16.02
CA VAL A 179 -7.63 -5.78 -17.06
C VAL A 179 -6.96 -7.12 -17.39
N GLU A 180 -6.68 -7.32 -18.63
CA GLU A 180 -5.78 -8.38 -19.07
C GLU A 180 -4.34 -7.89 -18.98
N ALA A 181 -3.46 -8.75 -18.45
CA ALA A 181 -2.03 -8.45 -18.37
C ALA A 181 -1.43 -8.52 -19.77
N ALA A 182 -0.60 -7.54 -20.11
CA ALA A 182 0.15 -7.58 -21.36
C ALA A 182 1.24 -8.67 -21.25
N GLN A 183 1.16 -9.68 -22.07
CA GLN A 183 2.21 -10.71 -22.19
C GLN A 183 3.34 -10.14 -23.03
N ARG A 184 4.30 -9.51 -22.35
CA ARG A 184 5.55 -9.05 -22.97
C ARG A 184 6.57 -10.17 -22.83
N ASN A 185 7.08 -10.70 -23.92
CA ASN A 185 8.09 -11.76 -23.92
C ASN A 185 9.47 -11.17 -23.63
N LEU A 186 9.64 -10.60 -22.42
CA LEU A 186 10.91 -10.04 -21.96
C LEU A 186 11.85 -11.18 -21.55
N ASN A 187 13.16 -10.95 -21.70
CA ASN A 187 14.17 -11.94 -21.38
C ASN A 187 14.24 -12.19 -19.85
N PRO A 188 13.86 -13.37 -19.34
CA PRO A 188 13.83 -13.66 -17.91
C PRO A 188 15.24 -13.75 -17.28
N THR A 189 16.30 -13.92 -18.08
CA THR A 189 17.69 -13.95 -17.61
C THR A 189 18.27 -12.57 -17.39
N HIS A 190 17.67 -11.52 -17.98
CA HIS A 190 18.00 -10.14 -17.69
C HIS A 190 17.26 -9.71 -16.44
N ALA A 191 18.00 -9.27 -15.44
CA ALA A 191 17.45 -8.90 -14.14
C ALA A 191 17.86 -7.49 -13.71
N LEU A 192 16.98 -6.86 -12.97
CA LEU A 192 17.22 -5.59 -12.26
C LEU A 192 17.01 -5.82 -10.77
N ALA A 193 18.01 -5.52 -9.94
CA ALA A 193 17.86 -5.53 -8.49
C ALA A 193 17.61 -4.11 -7.96
N ILE A 194 16.81 -4.02 -6.92
CA ILE A 194 16.45 -2.76 -6.25
C ILE A 194 16.75 -2.84 -4.77
N ASP A 195 17.52 -1.87 -4.29
CA ASP A 195 17.70 -1.53 -2.89
C ASP A 195 16.87 -0.28 -2.54
N PHE A 196 16.13 -0.30 -1.40
CA PHE A 196 15.33 0.82 -0.93
C PHE A 196 16.10 1.70 0.06
N GLY A 197 16.06 2.99 -0.16
CA GLY A 197 16.72 3.95 0.71
C GLY A 197 15.90 5.21 0.99
N ILE A 198 16.46 6.10 1.82
CA ILE A 198 15.84 7.36 2.22
C ILE A 198 16.21 8.50 1.25
N ASP A 199 17.51 8.70 0.99
CA ASP A 199 18.00 9.77 0.12
C ASP A 199 17.95 9.36 -1.35
N ASN A 200 18.23 8.10 -1.62
CA ASN A 200 17.93 7.41 -2.85
C ASN A 200 16.74 6.49 -2.56
N LEU A 201 15.55 6.84 -3.10
CA LEU A 201 14.34 6.07 -2.84
C LEU A 201 14.48 4.63 -3.34
N MET A 202 15.10 4.47 -4.48
CA MET A 202 15.46 3.20 -5.10
C MET A 202 16.82 3.33 -5.77
N THR A 203 17.70 2.38 -5.49
CA THR A 203 18.92 2.15 -6.25
C THR A 203 18.73 0.90 -7.05
N ALA A 204 18.87 1.00 -8.36
CA ALA A 204 18.67 -0.09 -9.28
C ALA A 204 19.97 -0.44 -10.00
N VAL A 205 20.26 -1.74 -10.14
CA VAL A 205 21.40 -2.25 -10.90
C VAL A 205 20.99 -3.49 -11.70
N SER A 206 21.41 -3.58 -12.96
CA SER A 206 21.18 -4.75 -13.79
C SER A 206 22.29 -5.79 -13.62
N ASN A 207 22.01 -7.05 -13.99
CA ASN A 207 23.04 -8.10 -14.05
C ASN A 207 24.03 -7.93 -15.22
N ARG A 208 23.94 -6.80 -15.95
CA ARG A 208 24.89 -6.41 -17.01
C ARG A 208 25.71 -5.17 -16.63
N GLY A 209 25.46 -4.59 -15.45
CA GLY A 209 26.23 -3.50 -14.87
C GLY A 209 25.63 -2.10 -15.01
N GLU A 210 24.56 -1.90 -15.76
CA GLU A 210 23.88 -0.61 -15.83
C GLU A 210 23.21 -0.29 -14.48
N SER A 211 23.32 0.95 -14.03
CA SER A 211 22.76 1.37 -12.74
C SER A 211 22.15 2.75 -12.76
N PHE A 212 21.14 2.97 -11.90
CA PHE A 212 20.52 4.29 -11.70
C PHE A 212 19.95 4.44 -10.28
N LEU A 213 19.76 5.69 -9.89
CA LEU A 213 19.20 6.08 -8.60
C LEU A 213 17.90 6.87 -8.81
N ILE A 214 16.82 6.51 -8.12
CA ILE A 214 15.63 7.36 -8.04
C ILE A 214 15.74 8.22 -6.78
N ASP A 215 15.69 9.54 -6.95
CA ASP A 215 15.87 10.49 -5.87
C ASP A 215 14.79 10.38 -4.79
N GLY A 216 15.15 10.36 -3.52
CA GLY A 216 14.24 10.34 -2.37
C GLY A 216 14.09 11.70 -1.67
N LYS A 217 14.93 12.68 -2.01
CA LYS A 217 15.01 13.97 -1.31
C LYS A 217 13.69 14.76 -1.37
N ARG A 218 12.96 14.66 -2.49
CA ARG A 218 11.65 15.32 -2.62
C ARG A 218 10.62 14.76 -1.63
N LEU A 219 10.57 13.45 -1.41
CA LEU A 219 9.70 12.83 -0.40
C LEU A 219 10.08 13.28 1.01
N LYS A 220 11.37 13.34 1.28
CA LYS A 220 11.91 13.86 2.54
C LYS A 220 11.47 15.31 2.79
N SER A 221 11.58 16.16 1.78
CA SER A 221 11.14 17.56 1.84
C SER A 221 9.63 17.69 2.08
N ILE A 222 8.80 16.92 1.36
CA ILE A 222 7.34 16.89 1.55
C ILE A 222 6.99 16.49 2.99
N ASN A 223 7.64 15.45 3.53
CA ASN A 223 7.40 14.97 4.90
C ASN A 223 7.88 15.98 5.95
N GLN A 224 9.04 16.61 5.77
CA GLN A 224 9.56 17.63 6.69
C GLN A 224 8.64 18.84 6.74
N TRP A 225 8.22 19.35 5.58
CA TRP A 225 7.29 20.46 5.51
C TRP A 225 5.95 20.11 6.18
N PHE A 226 5.40 18.91 5.90
CA PHE A 226 4.18 18.42 6.54
C PHE A 226 4.33 18.37 8.06
N ASN A 227 5.41 17.76 8.57
CA ASN A 227 5.65 17.62 10.00
C ASN A 227 5.73 18.98 10.71
N LYS A 228 6.49 19.93 10.13
CA LYS A 228 6.62 21.30 10.65
C LYS A 228 5.26 22.02 10.71
N ARG A 229 4.49 21.98 9.63
CA ARG A 229 3.16 22.63 9.58
C ARG A 229 2.15 21.95 10.49
N ASN A 230 2.16 20.61 10.56
CA ASN A 230 1.27 19.87 11.46
C ASN A 230 1.58 20.13 12.93
N ALA A 231 2.86 20.26 13.30
CA ALA A 231 3.27 20.63 14.66
C ALA A 231 2.74 22.01 15.07
N CYS A 232 2.82 23.01 14.19
CA CYS A 232 2.22 24.34 14.44
C CYS A 232 0.70 24.24 14.65
N LEU A 233 0.00 23.48 13.79
CA LEU A 233 -1.45 23.28 13.94
C LEU A 233 -1.83 22.52 15.21
N GLN A 234 -0.97 21.57 15.62
CA GLN A 234 -1.16 20.81 16.86
C GLN A 234 -1.00 21.73 18.08
N SER A 235 0.05 22.54 18.13
CA SER A 235 0.26 23.51 19.22
C SER A 235 -0.93 24.48 19.40
N VAL A 236 -1.47 25.03 18.29
CA VAL A 236 -2.67 25.87 18.34
C VAL A 236 -3.88 25.10 18.87
N LYS A 237 -4.07 23.86 18.41
CA LYS A 237 -5.15 22.99 18.85
C LYS A 237 -5.07 22.70 20.35
N ASP A 238 -3.87 22.42 20.86
CA ASP A 238 -3.65 22.09 22.27
C ASP A 238 -3.90 23.31 23.16
N LYS A 239 -3.44 24.50 22.75
CA LYS A 239 -3.73 25.77 23.45
C LYS A 239 -5.23 26.10 23.50
N GLN A 240 -6.00 25.71 22.46
CA GLN A 240 -7.44 25.94 22.39
C GLN A 240 -8.26 24.81 23.05
N HIS A 241 -7.63 23.82 23.68
CA HIS A 241 -8.28 22.66 24.28
C HIS A 241 -9.33 21.98 23.36
N TYR A 242 -9.05 21.96 22.06
CA TYR A 242 -9.98 21.45 21.05
C TYR A 242 -10.15 19.93 21.17
N GLY A 243 -11.29 19.48 21.68
CA GLY A 243 -11.55 18.09 22.05
C GLY A 243 -11.55 17.06 20.90
N LYS A 244 -11.61 17.49 19.62
CA LYS A 244 -11.59 16.55 18.49
C LYS A 244 -10.17 16.13 18.14
N LYS A 245 -10.01 14.86 17.76
CA LYS A 245 -8.70 14.27 17.42
C LYS A 245 -7.96 15.06 16.32
N THR A 246 -8.66 15.58 15.32
CA THR A 246 -8.06 16.26 14.16
C THR A 246 -8.89 17.48 13.76
N THR A 247 -8.25 18.62 13.48
CA THR A 247 -8.91 19.80 12.94
C THR A 247 -9.14 19.67 11.42
N ARG A 248 -10.01 20.50 10.85
CA ARG A 248 -10.21 20.53 9.39
C ARG A 248 -8.91 20.89 8.64
N ARG A 249 -8.13 21.85 9.17
CA ARG A 249 -6.84 22.28 8.59
C ARG A 249 -5.83 21.15 8.58
N GLN A 250 -5.70 20.41 9.68
CA GLN A 250 -4.84 19.22 9.76
C GLN A 250 -5.28 18.14 8.77
N ALA A 251 -6.58 17.88 8.63
CA ALA A 251 -7.11 16.89 7.70
C ALA A 251 -6.83 17.26 6.22
N VAL A 252 -6.95 18.55 5.85
CA VAL A 252 -6.56 19.05 4.52
C VAL A 252 -5.07 18.88 4.27
N LEU A 253 -4.24 19.27 5.24
CA LEU A 253 -2.79 19.15 5.17
C LEU A 253 -2.36 17.69 4.98
N GLN A 254 -2.91 16.78 5.77
CA GLN A 254 -2.66 15.33 5.68
C GLN A 254 -3.06 14.77 4.30
N ARG A 255 -4.23 15.16 3.79
CA ARG A 255 -4.69 14.75 2.47
C ARG A 255 -3.76 15.22 1.37
N LYS A 256 -3.32 16.49 1.39
CA LYS A 256 -2.38 17.05 0.42
C LYS A 256 -1.06 16.27 0.42
N ARG A 257 -0.48 16.06 1.60
CA ARG A 257 0.75 15.25 1.77
C ARG A 257 0.58 13.84 1.22
N ASN A 258 -0.48 13.15 1.60
CA ASN A 258 -0.70 11.76 1.17
C ASN A 258 -0.86 11.65 -0.35
N ASN A 259 -1.49 12.62 -0.99
CA ASN A 259 -1.63 12.64 -2.45
C ASN A 259 -0.27 12.86 -3.15
N GLN A 260 0.54 13.80 -2.66
CA GLN A 260 1.88 14.06 -3.21
C GLN A 260 2.78 12.83 -3.07
N VAL A 261 2.75 12.15 -1.92
CA VAL A 261 3.52 10.93 -1.70
C VAL A 261 3.03 9.79 -2.60
N ARG A 262 1.70 9.61 -2.72
CA ARG A 262 1.11 8.57 -3.59
C ARG A 262 1.45 8.78 -5.06
N ASP A 263 1.43 10.02 -5.54
CA ASP A 263 1.81 10.39 -6.90
C ASP A 263 3.29 10.09 -7.15
N TYR A 264 4.16 10.55 -6.26
CA TYR A 264 5.59 10.29 -6.36
C TYR A 264 5.92 8.79 -6.42
N MET A 265 5.33 7.99 -5.51
CA MET A 265 5.49 6.54 -5.50
C MET A 265 4.98 5.87 -6.79
N GLY A 266 3.90 6.40 -7.36
CA GLY A 266 3.37 5.90 -8.64
C GLY A 266 4.31 6.16 -9.81
N LYS A 267 4.81 7.38 -9.91
CA LYS A 267 5.76 7.79 -10.95
C LYS A 267 7.08 7.02 -10.83
N ALA A 268 7.60 6.89 -9.60
CA ALA A 268 8.83 6.15 -9.33
C ALA A 268 8.72 4.67 -9.73
N ALA A 269 7.64 3.99 -9.33
CA ALA A 269 7.41 2.59 -9.74
C ALA A 269 7.25 2.45 -11.25
N LYS A 270 6.52 3.36 -11.89
CA LYS A 270 6.36 3.37 -13.35
C LYS A 270 7.70 3.55 -14.07
N GLN A 271 8.58 4.43 -13.56
CA GLN A 271 9.92 4.66 -14.13
C GLN A 271 10.74 3.37 -14.16
N VAL A 272 10.76 2.62 -13.04
CA VAL A 272 11.48 1.33 -12.95
C VAL A 272 10.94 0.33 -13.96
N VAL A 273 9.62 0.13 -13.98
CA VAL A 273 9.02 -0.86 -14.90
C VAL A 273 9.18 -0.45 -16.37
N THR A 274 9.11 0.87 -16.67
CA THR A 274 9.40 1.37 -18.02
C THR A 274 10.86 1.11 -18.42
N TYR A 275 11.80 1.24 -17.48
CA TYR A 275 13.20 0.89 -17.69
C TYR A 275 13.36 -0.61 -18.01
N CYS A 276 12.72 -1.49 -17.23
CA CYS A 276 12.74 -2.93 -17.49
C CYS A 276 12.23 -3.26 -18.91
N ILE A 277 11.10 -2.68 -19.30
CA ILE A 277 10.52 -2.91 -20.64
C ILE A 277 11.46 -2.45 -21.75
N ARG A 278 12.08 -1.27 -21.62
CA ARG A 278 12.98 -0.71 -22.63
C ARG A 278 14.29 -1.48 -22.80
N ASN A 279 14.75 -2.14 -21.74
CA ASN A 279 16.02 -2.84 -21.71
C ASN A 279 15.85 -4.37 -21.71
N ASP A 280 14.68 -4.87 -22.11
CA ASP A 280 14.38 -6.30 -22.19
C ASP A 280 14.65 -7.06 -20.89
N ILE A 281 14.30 -6.48 -19.74
CA ILE A 281 14.49 -7.06 -18.42
C ILE A 281 13.23 -7.78 -17.98
N GLY A 282 13.27 -9.11 -17.92
CA GLY A 282 12.14 -9.96 -17.55
C GLY A 282 12.05 -10.28 -16.06
N THR A 283 13.07 -9.93 -15.25
CA THR A 283 13.08 -10.21 -13.81
C THR A 283 13.39 -8.96 -12.99
N LEU A 284 12.54 -8.64 -12.02
CA LEU A 284 12.74 -7.56 -11.03
C LEU A 284 12.91 -8.16 -9.64
N ILE A 285 14.07 -7.96 -9.01
CA ILE A 285 14.42 -8.41 -7.68
C ILE A 285 14.39 -7.22 -6.73
N VAL A 286 13.66 -7.31 -5.64
CA VAL A 286 13.49 -6.20 -4.69
C VAL A 286 13.92 -6.64 -3.31
N GLY A 287 14.86 -5.90 -2.71
CA GLY A 287 15.30 -6.11 -1.34
C GLY A 287 14.14 -5.90 -0.36
N TYR A 288 14.01 -6.79 0.60
CA TYR A 288 12.95 -6.73 1.59
C TYR A 288 13.34 -7.39 2.91
N ASN A 289 13.06 -6.70 4.00
CA ASN A 289 13.11 -7.25 5.34
C ASN A 289 11.72 -7.11 5.99
N THR A 290 11.21 -8.19 6.62
CA THR A 290 9.92 -8.20 7.30
C THR A 290 9.85 -7.23 8.48
N THR A 291 10.98 -6.96 9.12
CA THR A 291 11.13 -5.99 10.22
C THR A 291 11.45 -4.58 9.76
N PHE A 292 11.62 -4.37 8.45
CA PHE A 292 11.90 -3.07 7.82
C PHE A 292 10.88 -2.02 8.31
N GLN A 293 11.32 -0.98 8.97
CA GLN A 293 10.54 0.07 9.64
C GLN A 293 9.94 -0.27 11.03
N ARG A 294 10.01 -1.50 11.53
CA ARG A 294 9.44 -1.83 12.85
C ARG A 294 10.45 -1.73 14.00
N SER A 295 11.72 -2.02 13.73
CA SER A 295 12.80 -2.09 14.73
C SER A 295 14.01 -1.24 14.31
N SER A 296 13.80 -0.17 13.52
CA SER A 296 14.92 0.67 13.09
C SER A 296 15.40 1.55 14.23
N ASP A 297 16.65 1.40 14.63
CA ASP A 297 17.35 2.29 15.56
C ASP A 297 18.34 3.19 14.80
N LEU A 298 17.78 4.14 14.05
CA LEU A 298 18.51 5.14 13.25
C LEU A 298 18.60 6.49 13.96
N GLY A 299 18.22 6.55 15.24
CA GLY A 299 18.04 7.78 15.97
C GLY A 299 16.72 8.52 15.64
N ARG A 300 16.23 9.36 16.57
CA ARG A 300 14.88 9.95 16.55
C ARG A 300 14.51 10.65 15.24
N GLN A 301 15.41 11.47 14.68
CA GLN A 301 15.15 12.24 13.46
C GLN A 301 15.09 11.34 12.23
N MET A 302 16.04 10.41 12.08
CA MET A 302 16.09 9.49 10.94
C MET A 302 14.93 8.50 10.97
N ASN A 303 14.54 7.98 12.15
CA ASN A 303 13.37 7.14 12.31
C ASN A 303 12.09 7.85 11.85
N GLN A 304 11.91 9.13 12.19
CA GLN A 304 10.76 9.91 11.73
C GLN A 304 10.71 10.04 10.20
N VAL A 305 11.85 10.26 9.57
CA VAL A 305 11.95 10.35 8.09
C VAL A 305 11.66 8.98 7.46
N PHE A 306 12.27 7.92 8.00
CA PHE A 306 12.16 6.57 7.48
C PHE A 306 10.72 6.01 7.56
N VAL A 307 10.08 6.16 8.72
CA VAL A 307 8.67 5.76 8.91
C VAL A 307 7.72 6.60 8.05
N GLY A 308 8.12 7.83 7.70
CA GLY A 308 7.36 8.71 6.82
C GLY A 308 7.29 8.29 5.36
N ILE A 309 8.14 7.35 4.91
CA ILE A 309 8.17 6.84 3.53
C ILE A 309 7.40 5.51 3.47
N PRO A 310 6.29 5.41 2.72
CA PRO A 310 5.47 4.19 2.70
C PRO A 310 6.02 3.16 1.69
N PHE A 311 7.15 2.53 1.99
CA PHE A 311 7.78 1.50 1.14
C PHE A 311 6.84 0.35 0.77
N GLY A 312 5.93 -0.04 1.68
CA GLY A 312 4.91 -1.05 1.38
C GLY A 312 3.94 -0.66 0.25
N ILE A 313 3.70 0.65 0.05
CA ILE A 313 2.93 1.15 -1.12
C ILE A 313 3.77 1.01 -2.38
N LEU A 314 5.05 1.36 -2.32
CA LEU A 314 5.97 1.28 -3.46
C LEU A 314 6.13 -0.17 -3.94
N ARG A 315 6.37 -1.11 -3.03
CA ARG A 315 6.47 -2.55 -3.32
C ARG A 315 5.20 -3.07 -4.00
N ARG A 316 4.02 -2.79 -3.45
CA ARG A 316 2.75 -3.19 -4.07
C ARG A 316 2.59 -2.60 -5.46
N LYS A 317 3.04 -1.35 -5.68
CA LYS A 317 3.00 -0.72 -7.01
C LYS A 317 3.94 -1.40 -8.01
N LEU A 318 5.16 -1.70 -7.60
CA LEU A 318 6.10 -2.45 -8.43
C LEU A 318 5.53 -3.83 -8.78
N LYS A 319 5.03 -4.57 -7.78
CA LYS A 319 4.48 -5.91 -7.97
C LYS A 319 3.37 -5.94 -9.02
N TYR A 320 2.31 -5.12 -8.85
CA TYR A 320 1.21 -5.15 -9.82
C TYR A 320 1.61 -4.63 -11.21
N LEU A 321 2.54 -3.65 -11.29
CA LEU A 321 3.05 -3.17 -12.59
C LEU A 321 3.90 -4.24 -13.29
N CYS A 322 4.68 -5.02 -12.55
CA CYS A 322 5.39 -6.17 -13.09
C CYS A 322 4.42 -7.24 -13.61
N GLU A 323 3.43 -7.63 -12.80
CA GLU A 323 2.38 -8.57 -13.20
C GLU A 323 1.64 -8.13 -14.47
N MET A 324 1.33 -6.83 -14.60
CA MET A 324 0.70 -6.26 -15.79
C MET A 324 1.54 -6.38 -17.05
N ASN A 325 2.85 -6.43 -16.94
CA ASN A 325 3.78 -6.40 -18.08
C ASN A 325 4.53 -7.72 -18.29
N GLY A 326 4.14 -8.80 -17.58
CA GLY A 326 4.79 -10.11 -17.71
C GLY A 326 6.21 -10.15 -17.13
N ILE A 327 6.55 -9.24 -16.21
CA ILE A 327 7.85 -9.21 -15.51
C ILE A 327 7.74 -10.06 -14.24
N ARG A 328 8.67 -10.98 -14.05
CA ARG A 328 8.80 -11.78 -12.82
C ARG A 328 9.22 -10.86 -11.66
N TYR A 329 8.37 -10.74 -10.63
CA TYR A 329 8.65 -9.97 -9.43
C TYR A 329 9.09 -10.89 -8.29
N VAL A 330 10.26 -10.64 -7.69
CA VAL A 330 10.83 -11.45 -6.61
C VAL A 330 11.20 -10.54 -5.44
N GLU A 331 10.83 -10.90 -4.21
CA GLU A 331 11.28 -10.25 -2.99
C GLU A 331 12.39 -11.09 -2.35
N GLN A 332 13.54 -10.45 -2.12
CA GLN A 332 14.72 -11.09 -1.53
C GLN A 332 15.00 -10.51 -0.15
N GLU A 333 15.23 -11.36 0.83
CA GLU A 333 15.69 -10.96 2.16
C GLU A 333 17.06 -10.27 2.04
N GLU A 334 17.22 -9.09 2.70
CA GLU A 334 18.35 -8.17 2.48
C GLU A 334 19.32 -8.02 3.67
N SER A 335 19.29 -8.94 4.66
CA SER A 335 20.25 -8.89 5.78
C SER A 335 21.69 -8.86 5.27
N TYR A 336 22.46 -7.94 5.84
CA TYR A 336 23.88 -7.71 5.57
C TYR A 336 24.25 -7.25 4.14
N THR A 337 23.33 -7.11 3.22
CA THR A 337 23.63 -6.72 1.83
C THR A 337 24.31 -5.35 1.69
N SER A 338 24.06 -4.42 2.62
CA SER A 338 24.71 -3.11 2.66
C SER A 338 26.11 -3.12 3.29
N MET A 339 26.47 -4.19 3.99
CA MET A 339 27.74 -4.33 4.70
C MET A 339 28.74 -5.23 3.95
N ALA A 340 28.22 -6.27 3.29
CA ALA A 340 29.01 -7.24 2.53
C ALA A 340 29.62 -6.61 1.26
N SER A 341 30.82 -7.05 0.88
CA SER A 341 31.45 -6.71 -0.40
C SER A 341 30.91 -7.62 -1.50
N PHE A 342 30.38 -7.02 -2.56
CA PHE A 342 29.92 -7.78 -3.73
C PHE A 342 31.08 -8.42 -4.47
N TRP A 343 32.15 -7.68 -4.71
CA TRP A 343 33.29 -8.13 -5.48
C TRP A 343 34.15 -9.15 -4.76
N ASP A 344 34.21 -9.08 -3.42
CA ASP A 344 34.96 -10.06 -2.59
C ASP A 344 34.14 -11.30 -2.25
N LEU A 345 32.87 -11.37 -2.71
CA LEU A 345 31.95 -12.48 -2.50
C LEU A 345 31.68 -12.80 -1.01
N ASP A 346 31.69 -11.79 -0.14
CA ASP A 346 31.41 -11.96 1.29
C ASP A 346 30.11 -12.74 1.53
N GLU A 347 30.11 -13.65 2.50
CA GLU A 347 28.91 -14.39 2.90
C GLU A 347 27.88 -13.47 3.58
N MET A 348 26.60 -13.71 3.30
CA MET A 348 25.49 -12.94 3.81
C MET A 348 24.45 -13.85 4.47
N PRO A 349 24.63 -14.22 5.74
CA PRO A 349 23.65 -15.03 6.48
C PRO A 349 22.33 -14.27 6.67
N VAL A 350 21.31 -14.98 7.13
CA VAL A 350 20.03 -14.35 7.52
C VAL A 350 20.15 -13.82 8.95
N TYR A 351 19.67 -12.61 9.20
CA TYR A 351 19.75 -12.01 10.54
C TYR A 351 18.88 -12.79 11.55
N GLY A 352 19.49 -13.13 12.69
CA GLY A 352 18.80 -13.80 13.80
C GLY A 352 18.74 -15.32 13.69
N GLU A 353 19.44 -15.95 12.74
CA GLU A 353 19.66 -17.39 12.79
C GLU A 353 20.55 -17.72 14.00
N ALA A 354 20.03 -18.62 14.86
CA ALA A 354 20.63 -18.92 16.15
C ALA A 354 22.05 -19.50 16.00
N GLY A 355 23.00 -19.00 16.80
CA GLY A 355 24.37 -19.54 16.90
C GLY A 355 25.38 -18.96 15.93
N LEU A 356 24.98 -17.99 15.07
CA LEU A 356 25.94 -17.38 14.14
C LEU A 356 26.78 -16.29 14.83
N VAL A 357 28.10 -16.42 14.69
CA VAL A 357 29.05 -15.34 15.01
C VAL A 357 28.76 -14.18 14.04
N PRO A 358 28.80 -12.90 14.49
CA PRO A 358 28.61 -11.77 13.59
C PRO A 358 29.56 -11.90 12.38
N PRO A 359 29.02 -11.80 11.14
CA PRO A 359 29.87 -11.97 9.95
C PRO A 359 30.91 -10.84 9.86
N VAL A 360 32.13 -11.21 9.47
CA VAL A 360 33.21 -10.27 9.18
C VAL A 360 33.21 -10.03 7.68
N PHE A 361 33.21 -8.76 7.29
CA PHE A 361 33.19 -8.34 5.88
C PHE A 361 34.56 -7.82 5.44
N SER A 362 34.94 -8.14 4.21
CA SER A 362 36.24 -7.79 3.62
C SER A 362 36.33 -6.32 3.20
N GLY A 363 35.20 -5.73 2.81
CA GLY A 363 35.12 -4.33 2.42
C GLY A 363 34.53 -3.43 3.51
N ARG A 364 34.54 -2.14 3.28
CA ARG A 364 34.00 -1.13 4.22
C ARG A 364 33.41 0.09 3.53
N ARG A 365 32.45 0.72 4.18
CA ARG A 365 31.93 2.03 3.78
C ARG A 365 32.93 3.11 4.19
N ILE A 366 33.59 3.78 3.23
CA ILE A 366 34.55 4.86 3.47
C ILE A 366 33.85 6.14 3.93
N CYS A 367 32.79 6.48 3.22
CA CYS A 367 31.94 7.62 3.54
C CYS A 367 30.52 7.37 3.05
N ARG A 368 29.62 8.33 3.28
CA ARG A 368 28.25 8.20 2.80
C ARG A 368 28.21 8.09 1.27
N GLY A 369 27.65 7.00 0.78
CA GLY A 369 27.49 6.73 -0.65
C GLY A 369 28.70 6.08 -1.32
N LEU A 370 29.81 5.80 -0.60
CA LEU A 370 31.01 5.19 -1.15
C LEU A 370 31.43 3.96 -0.33
N TYR A 371 31.56 2.84 -1.00
CA TYR A 371 32.02 1.56 -0.47
C TYR A 371 33.36 1.18 -1.12
N GLN A 372 34.27 0.58 -0.37
CA GLN A 372 35.56 0.10 -0.84
C GLN A 372 35.69 -1.40 -0.51
N ASP A 373 36.05 -2.19 -1.50
CA ASP A 373 36.37 -3.62 -1.36
C ASP A 373 37.82 -3.84 -0.84
N ARG A 374 38.19 -5.10 -0.64
CA ARG A 374 39.54 -5.49 -0.18
C ARG A 374 40.64 -5.03 -1.13
N SER A 375 40.38 -5.02 -2.44
CA SER A 375 41.36 -4.62 -3.45
C SER A 375 41.56 -3.10 -3.54
N GLY A 376 40.75 -2.30 -2.81
CA GLY A 376 40.75 -0.84 -2.88
C GLY A 376 39.82 -0.25 -3.94
N ARG A 377 39.07 -1.08 -4.68
CA ARG A 377 38.08 -0.67 -5.67
C ARG A 377 36.94 0.09 -4.95
N ARG A 378 36.51 1.18 -5.55
CA ARG A 378 35.45 2.02 -5.03
C ARG A 378 34.15 1.87 -5.85
N ILE A 379 33.05 1.66 -5.18
CA ILE A 379 31.71 1.55 -5.77
C ILE A 379 30.72 2.39 -4.99
N ASN A 380 29.63 2.84 -5.64
CA ASN A 380 28.53 3.44 -4.91
C ASN A 380 27.96 2.45 -3.89
N ALA A 381 27.85 2.84 -2.62
CA ALA A 381 27.48 1.95 -1.52
C ALA A 381 26.08 1.36 -1.66
N ASP A 382 25.12 2.12 -2.24
CA ASP A 382 23.75 1.64 -2.43
C ASP A 382 23.69 0.70 -3.67
N VAL A 383 24.57 0.90 -4.68
CA VAL A 383 24.74 -0.04 -5.81
C VAL A 383 25.35 -1.35 -5.31
N ASN A 384 26.34 -1.30 -4.41
CA ASN A 384 26.89 -2.52 -3.77
C ASN A 384 25.78 -3.31 -3.03
N GLY A 385 24.91 -2.62 -2.29
CA GLY A 385 23.74 -3.24 -1.65
C GLY A 385 22.79 -3.92 -2.64
N ALA A 386 22.44 -3.22 -3.73
CA ALA A 386 21.56 -3.78 -4.76
C ALA A 386 22.17 -4.99 -5.48
N LEU A 387 23.49 -4.97 -5.77
CA LEU A 387 24.21 -6.12 -6.31
C LEU A 387 24.19 -7.32 -5.36
N ASN A 388 24.39 -7.10 -4.07
CA ASN A 388 24.32 -8.13 -3.05
C ASN A 388 22.91 -8.72 -2.90
N ILE A 389 21.85 -7.91 -3.03
CA ILE A 389 20.47 -8.39 -3.11
C ILE A 389 20.32 -9.35 -4.29
N MET A 390 20.84 -8.99 -5.47
CA MET A 390 20.80 -9.83 -6.66
C MET A 390 21.58 -11.13 -6.46
N ARG A 391 22.80 -11.06 -5.92
CA ARG A 391 23.65 -12.21 -5.63
C ARG A 391 23.00 -13.17 -4.62
N LYS A 392 22.43 -12.63 -3.54
CA LYS A 392 21.73 -13.41 -2.51
C LYS A 392 20.49 -14.11 -3.05
N CYS A 393 19.79 -13.49 -4.01
CA CYS A 393 18.62 -14.07 -4.67
C CYS A 393 18.98 -15.31 -5.53
N ASN A 394 20.15 -15.34 -6.14
CA ASN A 394 20.71 -16.45 -6.89
C ASN A 394 19.79 -17.07 -7.96
N ILE A 395 19.00 -16.26 -8.64
CA ILE A 395 18.06 -16.72 -9.69
C ILE A 395 18.48 -16.37 -11.11
N VAL A 396 19.53 -15.56 -11.26
CA VAL A 396 20.11 -15.14 -12.54
C VAL A 396 21.62 -15.24 -12.51
N SER A 397 22.23 -15.48 -13.67
CA SER A 397 23.68 -15.50 -13.80
C SER A 397 24.27 -14.10 -13.65
N LEU A 398 25.35 -13.99 -12.89
CA LEU A 398 26.15 -12.78 -12.72
C LEU A 398 27.47 -12.84 -13.50
N ARG A 399 27.67 -13.89 -14.31
CA ARG A 399 28.93 -14.13 -15.04
C ARG A 399 29.32 -12.93 -15.90
N ALA A 400 28.40 -12.41 -16.70
CA ALA A 400 28.66 -11.25 -17.55
C ALA A 400 29.11 -10.01 -16.75
N LEU A 401 28.60 -9.85 -15.52
CA LEU A 401 29.01 -8.76 -14.63
C LEU A 401 30.42 -8.99 -14.05
N TYR A 402 30.74 -10.22 -13.67
CA TYR A 402 32.11 -10.58 -13.21
C TYR A 402 33.14 -10.49 -14.33
N ASP A 403 32.80 -10.94 -15.54
CA ASP A 403 33.66 -10.84 -16.73
C ASP A 403 33.89 -9.34 -17.11
N ARG A 404 32.92 -8.51 -16.94
CA ARG A 404 33.05 -7.04 -17.12
C ARG A 404 33.94 -6.40 -16.06
N GLY A 405 33.89 -6.88 -14.82
CA GLY A 405 34.70 -6.44 -13.71
C GLY A 405 34.33 -5.09 -13.08
N ASP A 406 33.31 -4.38 -13.58
CA ASP A 406 32.83 -3.10 -13.04
C ASP A 406 31.33 -2.90 -13.24
N VAL A 407 30.80 -1.81 -12.68
CA VAL A 407 29.42 -1.34 -12.88
C VAL A 407 29.43 0.16 -13.22
N ASP A 408 28.43 0.59 -13.96
CA ASP A 408 28.32 1.99 -14.35
C ASP A 408 28.12 2.87 -13.13
N THR A 409 28.66 4.10 -13.20
CA THR A 409 28.31 5.13 -12.23
C THR A 409 26.80 5.42 -12.33
N PRO A 410 26.05 5.31 -11.22
CA PRO A 410 24.60 5.40 -11.29
C PRO A 410 24.10 6.77 -11.71
N VAL A 411 23.23 6.81 -12.71
CA VAL A 411 22.55 8.02 -13.16
C VAL A 411 21.42 8.35 -12.21
N ARG A 412 21.38 9.60 -11.72
CA ARG A 412 20.33 10.07 -10.81
C ARG A 412 19.10 10.54 -11.58
N ILE A 413 17.97 9.89 -11.34
CA ILE A 413 16.66 10.22 -11.91
C ILE A 413 15.85 11.00 -10.88
N ARG A 414 15.44 12.21 -11.24
CA ARG A 414 14.54 13.04 -10.45
C ARG A 414 13.12 12.91 -10.98
N ILE A 415 12.19 12.52 -10.11
CA ILE A 415 10.77 12.41 -10.44
C ILE A 415 10.11 13.80 -10.31
N ALA A 416 9.49 14.27 -11.38
CA ALA A 416 8.83 15.58 -11.45
C ALA A 416 7.45 15.60 -10.74
#